data_941b5d8feed7c615eb42ee499dd7e8ff
#
_entry.id   941b5d8feed7c615eb42ee499dd7e8ff
#
_cell.length_a   1.000
_cell.length_b   1.000
_cell.length_c   1.000
_cell.angle_alpha   90.00
_cell.angle_beta   90.00
_cell.angle_gamma   90.00
#
_symmetry.space_group_name_H-M   'P 1'
#
loop_
_entity.id
_entity.type
_entity.pdbx_description
1 polymer ?
#
loop_
_entity_poly.entity_id
_entity_poly.type
_entity_poly.pdbx_seq_one_letter_code
_entity_poly.pdbx_strand_id
1 'polypeptide(L)'
;MDKFEIQRVRALPIEGVAERLGLKVTHYKTLCPFHNDNHPSLSIHVRRNSYKCFVCGAHGGVIDLVMQVLGIDFKEACRWLGAEDIRPSTSPFKGDSSPFKGDAGETFQASRYERHFHRPYLNTEACHFLFTERKLHPGVIRWCRLHSFTDRHGTPWLQIPYFDVEGQLIGVQNRRLKRREEHVGRKSLNPTPSTITHKPPRFLFPRGSKCSIYNLPVLKLLKPGEELWIAEGCSDCWALLSSGRKAIAIPSATLLRKNDLESLTPKLSTLNINMSPDADIPGEKLYLQLKQLFPQLVRHSLPSGIKDFAEYYMRSITNS
;
A
#
# COMPACT_ATOMS: atom_id res chain seq x y z
N MET A 1 9.70 -29.89 13.43
CA MET A 1 9.31 -29.20 12.20
C MET A 1 10.37 -28.20 11.84
N ASP A 2 10.88 -28.29 10.65
CA ASP A 2 11.89 -27.37 10.17
C ASP A 2 11.27 -26.08 9.60
N LYS A 3 12.11 -25.10 9.30
CA LYS A 3 11.69 -23.79 8.77
C LYS A 3 11.01 -23.92 7.40
N PHE A 4 11.35 -24.93 6.64
CA PHE A 4 10.85 -25.18 5.28
C PHE A 4 9.42 -25.76 5.33
N GLU A 5 9.16 -26.70 6.23
CA GLU A 5 7.81 -27.24 6.47
C GLU A 5 6.83 -26.16 6.91
N ILE A 6 7.26 -25.25 7.81
CA ILE A 6 6.42 -24.13 8.25
C ILE A 6 6.09 -23.19 7.08
N GLN A 7 7.05 -22.92 6.20
CA GLN A 7 6.77 -22.09 5.01
C GLN A 7 5.81 -22.77 4.05
N ARG A 8 5.95 -24.09 3.87
CA ARG A 8 5.06 -24.87 3.02
C ARG A 8 3.61 -24.83 3.49
N VAL A 9 3.36 -25.03 4.78
CA VAL A 9 1.97 -24.96 5.32
C VAL A 9 1.41 -23.55 5.33
N ARG A 10 2.23 -22.52 5.50
CA ARG A 10 1.81 -21.11 5.37
C ARG A 10 1.40 -20.73 3.95
N ALA A 11 1.98 -21.41 2.95
CA ALA A 11 1.68 -21.16 1.54
C ALA A 11 0.41 -21.87 1.05
N LEU A 12 -0.18 -22.76 1.85
CA LEU A 12 -1.44 -23.42 1.50
C LEU A 12 -2.55 -22.38 1.26
N PRO A 13 -3.42 -22.59 0.26
CA PRO A 13 -4.50 -21.65 -0.02
C PRO A 13 -5.52 -21.64 1.12
N ILE A 14 -5.72 -20.46 1.72
CA ILE A 14 -6.58 -20.28 2.90
C ILE A 14 -8.04 -20.66 2.64
N GLU A 15 -8.52 -20.56 1.39
CA GLU A 15 -9.86 -20.98 0.99
C GLU A 15 -10.04 -22.47 1.17
N GLY A 16 -9.13 -23.28 0.62
CA GLY A 16 -9.18 -24.74 0.77
C GLY A 16 -9.01 -25.18 2.24
N VAL A 17 -8.22 -24.43 3.03
CA VAL A 17 -8.10 -24.68 4.46
C VAL A 17 -9.39 -24.33 5.20
N ALA A 18 -10.06 -23.23 4.86
CA ALA A 18 -11.35 -22.86 5.44
C ALA A 18 -12.43 -23.89 5.12
N GLU A 19 -12.50 -24.38 3.88
CA GLU A 19 -13.41 -25.44 3.46
C GLU A 19 -13.15 -26.76 4.23
N ARG A 20 -11.88 -27.13 4.40
CA ARG A 20 -11.48 -28.32 5.19
C ARG A 20 -11.85 -28.19 6.67
N LEU A 21 -11.90 -26.97 7.20
CA LEU A 21 -12.39 -26.65 8.55
C LEU A 21 -13.93 -26.65 8.65
N GLY A 22 -14.63 -26.94 7.54
CA GLY A 22 -16.09 -26.95 7.49
C GLY A 22 -16.71 -25.56 7.33
N LEU A 23 -15.91 -24.53 7.06
CA LEU A 23 -16.41 -23.19 6.82
C LEU A 23 -16.94 -23.06 5.39
N LYS A 24 -18.23 -22.78 5.24
CA LYS A 24 -18.86 -22.60 3.94
C LYS A 24 -18.50 -21.21 3.39
N VAL A 25 -17.49 -21.13 2.53
CA VAL A 25 -17.04 -19.89 1.92
C VAL A 25 -17.87 -19.56 0.69
N THR A 26 -18.50 -18.39 0.68
CA THR A 26 -19.28 -17.88 -0.46
C THR A 26 -18.84 -16.45 -0.74
N HIS A 27 -18.38 -16.17 -1.97
CA HIS A 27 -17.87 -14.84 -2.36
C HIS A 27 -16.79 -14.31 -1.40
N TYR A 28 -15.84 -15.17 -1.02
CA TYR A 28 -14.74 -14.86 -0.09
C TYR A 28 -15.21 -14.45 1.32
N LYS A 29 -16.41 -14.84 1.72
CA LYS A 29 -16.96 -14.63 3.06
C LYS A 29 -17.54 -15.91 3.62
N THR A 30 -17.50 -16.04 4.95
CA THR A 30 -18.13 -17.13 5.69
C THR A 30 -18.65 -16.61 7.02
N LEU A 31 -19.53 -17.37 7.66
CA LEU A 31 -19.89 -17.11 9.05
C LEU A 31 -18.63 -17.21 9.91
N CYS A 32 -18.48 -16.30 10.84
CA CYS A 32 -17.32 -16.29 11.73
C CYS A 32 -17.43 -17.39 12.79
N PRO A 33 -16.47 -18.30 12.90
CA PRO A 33 -16.52 -19.36 13.91
C PRO A 33 -16.15 -18.89 15.33
N PHE A 34 -15.76 -17.60 15.49
CA PHE A 34 -15.22 -17.07 16.74
C PHE A 34 -16.24 -16.26 17.55
N HIS A 35 -17.45 -16.05 17.02
CA HIS A 35 -18.57 -15.42 17.72
C HIS A 35 -19.89 -15.93 17.13
N ASN A 36 -21.01 -15.69 17.81
CA ASN A 36 -22.32 -16.05 17.27
C ASN A 36 -22.65 -15.14 16.07
N ASP A 37 -22.52 -15.67 14.86
CA ASP A 37 -22.60 -14.94 13.60
C ASP A 37 -23.77 -15.44 12.76
N ASN A 38 -24.72 -14.56 12.46
CA ASN A 38 -25.89 -14.86 11.63
C ASN A 38 -25.73 -14.34 10.18
N HIS A 39 -24.69 -13.54 9.91
CA HIS A 39 -24.39 -12.99 8.59
C HIS A 39 -22.90 -13.09 8.31
N PRO A 40 -22.47 -13.54 7.11
CA PRO A 40 -21.06 -13.76 6.80
C PRO A 40 -20.18 -12.52 7.07
N SER A 41 -19.52 -12.50 8.24
CA SER A 41 -18.69 -11.39 8.71
C SER A 41 -17.18 -11.66 8.62
N LEU A 42 -16.78 -12.93 8.46
CA LEU A 42 -15.38 -13.30 8.26
C LEU A 42 -15.04 -13.27 6.77
N SER A 43 -14.12 -12.40 6.40
CA SER A 43 -13.63 -12.24 5.03
C SER A 43 -12.34 -13.00 4.81
N ILE A 44 -12.26 -13.74 3.71
CA ILE A 44 -11.07 -14.47 3.25
C ILE A 44 -10.33 -13.60 2.21
N HIS A 45 -9.07 -13.32 2.46
CA HIS A 45 -8.21 -12.55 1.58
C HIS A 45 -7.22 -13.48 0.84
N VAL A 46 -7.63 -14.04 -0.27
CA VAL A 46 -6.86 -15.02 -1.06
C VAL A 46 -5.45 -14.52 -1.40
N ARG A 47 -5.33 -13.27 -1.86
CA ARG A 47 -4.03 -12.69 -2.23
C ARG A 47 -3.06 -12.52 -1.07
N ARG A 48 -3.58 -12.27 0.14
CA ARG A 48 -2.77 -12.13 1.36
C ARG A 48 -2.65 -13.44 2.11
N ASN A 49 -3.37 -14.45 1.64
CA ASN A 49 -3.50 -15.75 2.31
C ASN A 49 -3.86 -15.59 3.79
N SER A 50 -4.86 -14.73 4.07
CA SER A 50 -5.24 -14.32 5.41
C SER A 50 -6.76 -14.15 5.53
N TYR A 51 -7.26 -14.14 6.75
CA TYR A 51 -8.67 -13.85 7.05
C TYR A 51 -8.80 -12.67 8.02
N LYS A 52 -9.97 -12.04 8.02
CA LYS A 52 -10.35 -11.03 9.01
C LYS A 52 -11.86 -11.02 9.22
N CYS A 53 -12.28 -11.12 10.47
CA CYS A 53 -13.65 -10.84 10.89
C CYS A 53 -13.79 -9.34 11.18
N PHE A 54 -14.82 -8.72 10.62
CA PHE A 54 -15.07 -7.29 10.82
C PHE A 54 -15.95 -7.00 12.03
N VAL A 55 -16.51 -8.03 12.66
CA VAL A 55 -17.36 -7.93 13.87
C VAL A 55 -16.53 -8.15 15.12
N CYS A 56 -15.88 -9.31 15.27
CA CYS A 56 -15.11 -9.63 16.47
C CYS A 56 -13.62 -9.28 16.38
N GLY A 57 -13.15 -8.82 15.20
CA GLY A 57 -11.74 -8.44 15.00
C GLY A 57 -10.77 -9.60 14.82
N ALA A 58 -11.22 -10.86 14.87
CA ALA A 58 -10.36 -12.02 14.65
C ALA A 58 -9.68 -11.96 13.28
N HIS A 59 -8.37 -12.17 13.23
CA HIS A 59 -7.58 -12.10 11.99
C HIS A 59 -6.34 -12.98 12.09
N GLY A 60 -5.77 -13.34 10.95
CA GLY A 60 -4.55 -14.14 10.89
C GLY A 60 -4.31 -14.76 9.52
N GLY A 61 -3.30 -15.62 9.45
CA GLY A 61 -2.98 -16.45 8.28
C GLY A 61 -3.56 -17.85 8.37
N VAL A 62 -3.09 -18.74 7.51
CA VAL A 62 -3.57 -20.14 7.40
C VAL A 62 -3.41 -20.90 8.73
N ILE A 63 -2.25 -20.80 9.36
CA ILE A 63 -1.99 -21.51 10.63
C ILE A 63 -2.85 -20.95 11.74
N ASP A 64 -2.99 -19.62 11.83
CA ASP A 64 -3.81 -18.95 12.84
C ASP A 64 -5.27 -19.35 12.73
N LEU A 65 -5.80 -19.51 11.51
CA LEU A 65 -7.16 -19.97 11.29
C LEU A 65 -7.39 -21.36 11.88
N VAL A 66 -6.48 -22.30 11.59
CA VAL A 66 -6.57 -23.68 12.09
C VAL A 66 -6.46 -23.72 13.62
N MET A 67 -5.48 -23.00 14.19
CA MET A 67 -5.29 -22.90 15.64
C MET A 67 -6.55 -22.41 16.35
N GLN A 68 -7.14 -21.35 15.84
CA GLN A 68 -8.31 -20.71 16.48
C GLN A 68 -9.60 -21.49 16.29
N VAL A 69 -9.80 -22.11 15.11
CA VAL A 69 -11.04 -22.89 14.84
C VAL A 69 -11.02 -24.21 15.58
N LEU A 70 -9.87 -24.90 15.63
CA LEU A 70 -9.76 -26.23 16.27
C LEU A 70 -9.34 -26.14 17.73
N GLY A 71 -8.94 -24.98 18.24
CA GLY A 71 -8.45 -24.83 19.62
C GLY A 71 -7.14 -25.58 19.90
N ILE A 72 -6.26 -25.73 18.90
CA ILE A 72 -5.03 -26.51 18.97
C ILE A 72 -3.79 -25.62 18.94
N ASP A 73 -2.66 -26.15 19.38
CA ASP A 73 -1.40 -25.41 19.37
C ASP A 73 -0.78 -25.29 17.96
N PHE A 74 0.29 -24.48 17.86
CA PHE A 74 0.99 -24.23 16.59
C PHE A 74 1.54 -25.51 15.95
N LYS A 75 2.10 -26.44 16.74
CA LYS A 75 2.68 -27.68 16.23
C LYS A 75 1.61 -28.62 15.70
N GLU A 76 0.48 -28.69 16.39
CA GLU A 76 -0.67 -29.47 15.99
C GLU A 76 -1.35 -28.92 14.75
N ALA A 77 -1.53 -27.60 14.67
CA ALA A 77 -2.06 -26.92 13.50
C ALA A 77 -1.19 -27.17 12.25
N CYS A 78 0.12 -27.08 12.40
CA CYS A 78 1.03 -27.38 11.31
C CYS A 78 1.00 -28.86 10.88
N ARG A 79 0.87 -29.81 11.84
CA ARG A 79 0.67 -31.23 11.52
C ARG A 79 -0.64 -31.47 10.79
N TRP A 80 -1.72 -30.85 11.26
CA TRP A 80 -3.02 -30.94 10.62
C TRP A 80 -3.01 -30.42 9.18
N LEU A 81 -2.30 -29.32 8.91
CA LEU A 81 -2.12 -28.74 7.58
C LEU A 81 -1.24 -29.61 6.66
N GLY A 82 -0.26 -30.31 7.20
CA GLY A 82 0.64 -31.19 6.44
C GLY A 82 0.09 -32.58 6.15
N ALA A 83 -1.03 -32.98 6.71
CA ALA A 83 -1.54 -34.37 6.66
C ALA A 83 -2.21 -34.77 5.33
N GLU A 84 -2.53 -33.80 4.44
CA GLU A 84 -3.13 -34.07 3.12
C GLU A 84 -2.71 -33.00 2.08
N ASP A 85 -2.64 -33.39 0.80
CA ASP A 85 -2.47 -32.46 -0.32
C ASP A 85 -3.75 -31.63 -0.52
N ILE A 86 -3.73 -30.39 -0.09
CA ILE A 86 -4.84 -29.45 -0.31
C ILE A 86 -4.75 -28.96 -1.76
N ARG A 87 -5.55 -29.55 -2.65
CA ARG A 87 -5.70 -29.07 -4.02
C ARG A 87 -6.57 -27.81 -4.03
N PRO A 88 -6.26 -26.78 -4.84
CA PRO A 88 -7.16 -25.65 -5.01
C PRO A 88 -8.48 -26.14 -5.61
N SER A 89 -9.61 -25.73 -5.02
CA SER A 89 -10.93 -26.08 -5.52
C SER A 89 -11.12 -25.45 -6.92
N THR A 90 -11.29 -26.29 -7.92
CA THR A 90 -11.67 -25.90 -9.28
C THR A 90 -13.18 -25.69 -9.33
N SER A 91 -13.65 -24.54 -8.95
CA SER A 91 -15.01 -24.11 -9.25
C SER A 91 -14.99 -23.11 -10.41
N PRO A 92 -15.67 -23.41 -11.53
CA PRO A 92 -15.69 -22.49 -12.66
C PRO A 92 -16.69 -21.37 -12.40
N PHE A 93 -16.22 -20.22 -11.94
CA PHE A 93 -17.04 -19.03 -11.91
C PHE A 93 -17.08 -18.39 -13.29
N LYS A 94 -18.24 -18.53 -13.97
CA LYS A 94 -18.63 -17.69 -15.11
C LYS A 94 -19.10 -16.32 -14.59
N GLY A 95 -18.47 -15.27 -15.09
CA GLY A 95 -19.07 -13.96 -15.29
C GLY A 95 -19.02 -12.98 -14.14
N ASP A 96 -18.16 -12.00 -14.17
CA ASP A 96 -18.59 -10.62 -14.40
C ASP A 96 -17.39 -9.73 -14.75
N SER A 97 -17.56 -8.87 -15.71
CA SER A 97 -16.55 -8.02 -16.32
C SER A 97 -16.21 -6.83 -15.40
N SER A 98 -15.31 -7.06 -14.43
CA SER A 98 -14.59 -6.00 -13.74
C SER A 98 -13.23 -5.79 -14.43
N PRO A 99 -12.80 -4.56 -14.71
CA PRO A 99 -11.54 -4.29 -15.45
C PRO A 99 -10.26 -4.71 -14.70
N PHE A 100 -10.37 -5.49 -13.63
CA PHE A 100 -9.24 -5.91 -12.77
C PHE A 100 -9.05 -7.44 -12.68
N LYS A 101 -9.61 -8.23 -13.62
CA LYS A 101 -9.29 -9.67 -13.75
C LYS A 101 -8.07 -9.84 -14.65
N GLY A 102 -6.93 -10.16 -14.06
CA GLY A 102 -5.74 -10.67 -14.75
C GLY A 102 -5.28 -11.95 -14.09
N ASP A 103 -4.95 -12.97 -14.90
CA ASP A 103 -4.51 -14.29 -14.47
C ASP A 103 -3.18 -14.30 -13.69
N ALA A 104 -2.94 -15.37 -12.91
CA ALA A 104 -1.71 -15.58 -12.17
C ALA A 104 -0.52 -15.68 -13.17
N GLY A 105 0.26 -14.59 -13.28
CA GLY A 105 1.41 -14.52 -14.18
C GLY A 105 1.60 -13.21 -14.94
N GLU A 106 0.61 -12.30 -14.94
CA GLU A 106 0.75 -11.03 -15.66
C GLU A 106 1.75 -10.09 -14.99
N THR A 107 2.78 -9.74 -15.74
CA THR A 107 3.69 -8.63 -15.44
C THR A 107 2.96 -7.29 -15.60
N PHE A 108 3.41 -6.26 -14.88
CA PHE A 108 2.85 -4.91 -15.01
C PHE A 108 2.95 -4.42 -16.47
N GLN A 109 1.82 -4.05 -17.05
CA GLN A 109 1.75 -3.57 -18.44
C GLN A 109 1.89 -2.04 -18.46
N ALA A 110 3.12 -1.54 -18.49
CA ALA A 110 3.45 -0.11 -18.51
C ALA A 110 2.75 0.63 -19.65
N SER A 111 2.68 0.04 -20.85
CA SER A 111 2.10 0.65 -22.05
C SER A 111 0.65 1.11 -21.89
N ARG A 112 -0.12 0.50 -20.98
CA ARG A 112 -1.49 0.93 -20.66
C ARG A 112 -1.56 2.29 -19.97
N TYR A 113 -0.46 2.69 -19.30
CA TYR A 113 -0.40 3.87 -18.43
C TYR A 113 0.52 4.97 -18.94
N GLU A 114 1.53 4.63 -19.75
CA GLU A 114 2.56 5.57 -20.24
C GLU A 114 1.97 6.84 -20.84
N ARG A 115 0.92 6.72 -21.65
CA ARG A 115 0.23 7.86 -22.27
C ARG A 115 -0.24 8.90 -21.24
N HIS A 116 -0.67 8.46 -20.06
CA HIS A 116 -1.16 9.32 -18.99
C HIS A 116 -0.03 10.19 -18.42
N PHE A 117 1.18 9.64 -18.38
CA PHE A 117 2.35 10.30 -17.79
C PHE A 117 3.21 11.05 -18.81
N HIS A 118 3.00 10.83 -20.12
CA HIS A 118 3.55 11.68 -21.16
C HIS A 118 2.86 13.05 -21.26
N ARG A 119 1.54 13.08 -21.04
CA ARG A 119 0.73 14.30 -21.01
C ARG A 119 -0.19 14.27 -19.78
N PRO A 120 0.37 14.52 -18.60
CA PRO A 120 -0.41 14.48 -17.38
C PRO A 120 -1.56 15.51 -17.41
N TYR A 121 -2.71 15.08 -16.93
CA TYR A 121 -3.89 15.92 -16.73
C TYR A 121 -4.31 15.84 -15.26
N LEU A 122 -4.75 16.96 -14.69
CA LEU A 122 -5.28 17.03 -13.33
C LEU A 122 -6.72 17.53 -13.37
N ASN A 123 -7.65 16.74 -12.83
CA ASN A 123 -9.03 17.18 -12.59
C ASN A 123 -9.09 18.17 -11.41
N THR A 124 -10.27 18.75 -11.19
CA THR A 124 -10.48 19.76 -10.15
C THR A 124 -10.11 19.26 -8.75
N GLU A 125 -10.46 18.01 -8.42
CA GLU A 125 -10.18 17.40 -7.12
C GLU A 125 -8.68 17.18 -6.91
N ALA A 126 -7.96 16.76 -7.96
CA ALA A 126 -6.50 16.63 -7.90
C ALA A 126 -5.81 17.99 -7.78
N CYS A 127 -6.25 19.00 -8.53
CA CYS A 127 -5.75 20.36 -8.39
C CYS A 127 -5.98 20.88 -6.95
N HIS A 128 -7.17 20.72 -6.42
CA HIS A 128 -7.47 21.14 -5.03
C HIS A 128 -6.59 20.40 -4.02
N PHE A 129 -6.48 19.07 -4.14
CA PHE A 129 -5.65 18.28 -3.25
C PHE A 129 -4.17 18.68 -3.30
N LEU A 130 -3.59 18.85 -4.50
CA LEU A 130 -2.16 19.09 -4.67
C LEU A 130 -1.77 20.56 -4.36
N PHE A 131 -2.57 21.52 -4.82
CA PHE A 131 -2.23 22.95 -4.73
C PHE A 131 -2.84 23.64 -3.52
N THR A 132 -4.06 23.27 -3.10
CA THR A 132 -4.75 23.92 -1.97
C THR A 132 -4.50 23.19 -0.66
N GLU A 133 -4.76 21.87 -0.62
CA GLU A 133 -4.58 21.10 0.63
C GLU A 133 -3.11 20.82 0.95
N ARG A 134 -2.28 20.51 -0.07
CA ARG A 134 -0.87 20.14 0.11
C ARG A 134 0.10 21.27 -0.22
N LYS A 135 -0.35 22.33 -0.85
CA LYS A 135 0.42 23.53 -1.22
C LYS A 135 1.73 23.23 -1.95
N LEU A 136 1.72 22.17 -2.81
CA LEU A 136 2.91 21.69 -3.49
C LEU A 136 3.31 22.63 -4.63
N HIS A 137 4.63 22.72 -4.85
CA HIS A 137 5.17 23.50 -5.96
C HIS A 137 4.81 22.87 -7.32
N PRO A 138 4.30 23.65 -8.31
CA PRO A 138 3.88 23.12 -9.61
C PRO A 138 5.00 22.37 -10.37
N GLY A 139 6.26 22.78 -10.19
CA GLY A 139 7.42 22.09 -10.77
C GLY A 139 7.57 20.65 -10.28
N VAL A 140 7.25 20.38 -8.99
CA VAL A 140 7.30 19.04 -8.41
C VAL A 140 6.22 18.14 -9.02
N ILE A 141 5.02 18.68 -9.23
CA ILE A 141 3.91 17.92 -9.83
C ILE A 141 4.24 17.53 -11.28
N ARG A 142 4.86 18.42 -12.05
CA ARG A 142 5.38 18.13 -13.40
C ARG A 142 6.51 17.11 -13.38
N TRP A 143 7.48 17.27 -12.48
CA TRP A 143 8.58 16.31 -12.31
C TRP A 143 8.06 14.90 -11.99
N CYS A 144 7.14 14.79 -11.04
CA CYS A 144 6.53 13.53 -10.61
C CYS A 144 5.52 12.98 -11.62
N ARG A 145 5.20 13.71 -12.69
CA ARG A 145 4.23 13.33 -13.74
C ARG A 145 2.89 12.85 -13.17
N LEU A 146 2.38 13.53 -12.12
CA LEU A 146 1.13 13.16 -11.49
C LEU A 146 -0.02 13.36 -12.45
N HIS A 147 -0.88 12.34 -12.57
CA HIS A 147 -2.07 12.35 -13.43
C HIS A 147 -3.32 12.09 -12.61
N SER A 148 -4.49 12.48 -13.09
CA SER A 148 -5.75 12.15 -12.44
C SER A 148 -6.81 11.71 -13.44
N PHE A 149 -7.75 10.93 -12.95
CA PHE A 149 -8.94 10.52 -13.71
C PHE A 149 -10.13 10.36 -12.76
N THR A 150 -11.31 10.34 -13.34
CA THR A 150 -12.55 10.00 -12.65
C THR A 150 -13.04 8.67 -13.18
N ASP A 151 -13.32 7.71 -12.31
CA ASP A 151 -13.79 6.40 -12.71
C ASP A 151 -15.27 6.42 -13.13
N ARG A 152 -15.79 5.28 -13.62
CA ARG A 152 -17.18 5.13 -14.06
C ARG A 152 -18.22 5.38 -12.94
N HIS A 153 -17.80 5.34 -11.70
CA HIS A 153 -18.65 5.61 -10.52
C HIS A 153 -18.52 7.07 -10.06
N GLY A 154 -17.82 7.92 -10.83
CA GLY A 154 -17.60 9.31 -10.51
C GLY A 154 -16.60 9.50 -9.36
N THR A 155 -15.78 8.51 -9.01
CA THR A 155 -14.75 8.64 -7.97
C THR A 155 -13.50 9.25 -8.59
N PRO A 156 -13.00 10.38 -8.03
CA PRO A 156 -11.77 10.98 -8.50
C PRO A 156 -10.54 10.24 -7.93
N TRP A 157 -9.57 9.99 -8.80
CA TRP A 157 -8.32 9.29 -8.49
C TRP A 157 -7.11 10.10 -8.91
N LEU A 158 -6.09 10.13 -8.08
CA LEU A 158 -4.74 10.59 -8.42
C LEU A 158 -3.88 9.38 -8.76
N GLN A 159 -3.30 9.36 -9.95
CA GLN A 159 -2.33 8.36 -10.39
C GLN A 159 -0.91 8.84 -10.11
N ILE A 160 -0.17 8.02 -9.38
CA ILE A 160 1.19 8.26 -8.94
C ILE A 160 2.08 7.24 -9.65
N PRO A 161 2.87 7.63 -10.66
CA PRO A 161 3.74 6.72 -11.38
C PRO A 161 4.99 6.40 -10.57
N TYR A 162 5.42 5.16 -10.64
CA TYR A 162 6.70 4.70 -10.13
C TYR A 162 7.62 4.38 -11.31
N PHE A 163 8.75 5.04 -11.34
CA PHE A 163 9.79 4.84 -12.34
C PHE A 163 11.02 4.20 -11.69
N ASP A 164 11.73 3.37 -12.46
CA ASP A 164 13.07 2.94 -12.07
C ASP A 164 14.09 4.07 -12.20
N VAL A 165 15.36 3.78 -11.92
CA VAL A 165 16.44 4.76 -12.01
C VAL A 165 16.60 5.25 -13.47
N GLU A 166 16.34 4.42 -14.46
CA GLU A 166 16.42 4.71 -15.89
C GLU A 166 15.26 5.55 -16.39
N GLY A 167 14.18 5.67 -15.60
CA GLY A 167 12.97 6.40 -15.94
C GLY A 167 11.93 5.57 -16.68
N GLN A 168 12.06 4.24 -16.64
CA GLN A 168 11.03 3.32 -17.15
C GLN A 168 9.89 3.21 -16.14
N LEU A 169 8.65 3.18 -16.61
CA LEU A 169 7.47 3.03 -15.76
C LEU A 169 7.37 1.59 -15.25
N ILE A 170 7.50 1.38 -13.95
CA ILE A 170 7.49 0.06 -13.29
C ILE A 170 6.26 -0.19 -12.42
N GLY A 171 5.45 0.81 -12.17
CA GLY A 171 4.24 0.67 -11.38
C GLY A 171 3.42 1.95 -11.32
N VAL A 172 2.20 1.81 -10.84
CA VAL A 172 1.27 2.92 -10.60
C VAL A 172 0.55 2.69 -9.27
N GLN A 173 0.48 3.73 -8.46
CA GLN A 173 -0.37 3.80 -7.29
C GLN A 173 -1.52 4.75 -7.58
N ASN A 174 -2.76 4.27 -7.44
CA ASN A 174 -3.95 5.13 -7.53
C ASN A 174 -4.37 5.51 -6.12
N ARG A 175 -4.42 6.81 -5.83
CA ARG A 175 -4.91 7.37 -4.58
C ARG A 175 -6.31 7.92 -4.79
N ARG A 176 -7.29 7.46 -4.03
CA ARG A 176 -8.64 8.03 -4.03
C ARG A 176 -8.61 9.43 -3.45
N LEU A 177 -9.23 10.37 -4.16
CA LEU A 177 -9.44 11.73 -3.71
C LEU A 177 -10.86 11.88 -3.13
N LYS A 178 -11.08 12.91 -2.32
CA LYS A 178 -12.43 13.29 -1.85
C LYS A 178 -13.16 14.02 -2.96
N ARG A 179 -14.46 13.82 -3.09
CA ARG A 179 -15.30 14.66 -3.94
C ARG A 179 -15.44 16.03 -3.30
N ARG A 180 -15.51 17.08 -4.11
CA ARG A 180 -15.65 18.45 -3.63
C ARG A 180 -16.94 18.68 -2.82
N GLU A 181 -18.01 17.94 -3.11
CA GLU A 181 -19.29 17.98 -2.39
C GLU A 181 -19.20 17.45 -0.95
N GLU A 182 -18.24 16.59 -0.66
CA GLU A 182 -17.98 16.11 0.72
C GLU A 182 -17.39 17.19 1.64
N HIS A 183 -16.94 18.33 1.09
CA HIS A 183 -16.42 19.47 1.85
C HIS A 183 -17.49 20.50 2.21
N VAL A 184 -18.63 20.52 1.52
CA VAL A 184 -19.77 21.37 1.84
C VAL A 184 -20.74 20.52 2.63
N GLY A 185 -20.72 20.65 3.96
CA GLY A 185 -21.46 19.83 4.92
C GLY A 185 -22.98 19.78 4.70
N ARG A 186 -23.43 19.10 3.65
CA ARG A 186 -24.79 18.58 3.58
C ARG A 186 -24.84 17.29 4.40
N LYS A 187 -25.16 17.41 5.67
CA LYS A 187 -25.79 16.32 6.41
C LYS A 187 -27.05 15.92 5.63
N SER A 188 -26.99 14.77 4.97
CA SER A 188 -28.20 14.14 4.41
C SER A 188 -29.18 13.95 5.57
N LEU A 189 -30.27 14.67 5.53
CA LEU A 189 -31.41 14.55 6.45
C LEU A 189 -32.19 13.29 6.08
N ASN A 190 -31.65 12.14 6.22
CA ASN A 190 -32.29 10.83 6.40
C ASN A 190 -31.26 9.74 6.07
N PRO A 191 -30.57 9.14 7.06
CA PRO A 191 -29.89 7.90 6.86
C PRO A 191 -30.94 6.79 6.83
N THR A 192 -31.24 6.25 5.63
CA THR A 192 -31.87 4.94 5.53
C THR A 192 -30.90 3.91 6.12
N PRO A 193 -31.31 3.08 7.10
CA PRO A 193 -30.45 2.11 7.77
C PRO A 193 -30.36 0.85 6.94
N SER A 194 -29.70 0.89 5.80
CA SER A 194 -29.34 -0.31 5.05
C SER A 194 -28.36 0.00 3.94
N THR A 195 -27.12 0.16 4.28
CA THR A 195 -25.99 -0.27 3.45
C THR A 195 -24.74 -0.17 4.33
N ILE A 196 -24.16 -1.30 4.72
CA ILE A 196 -22.79 -1.36 5.23
C ILE A 196 -21.93 -0.91 4.07
N THR A 197 -21.68 0.40 3.98
CA THR A 197 -20.80 0.98 2.99
C THR A 197 -19.38 0.61 3.38
N HIS A 198 -18.86 -0.47 2.80
CA HIS A 198 -17.43 -0.73 2.83
C HIS A 198 -16.75 0.52 2.28
N LYS A 199 -16.11 1.27 3.16
CA LYS A 199 -15.35 2.45 2.76
C LYS A 199 -14.33 1.99 1.73
N PRO A 200 -14.43 2.42 0.46
CA PRO A 200 -13.55 1.90 -0.57
C PRO A 200 -12.08 2.22 -0.22
N PRO A 201 -11.13 1.37 -0.62
CA PRO A 201 -9.74 1.52 -0.24
C PRO A 201 -9.20 2.88 -0.66
N ARG A 202 -8.34 3.46 0.18
CA ARG A 202 -7.68 4.75 -0.09
C ARG A 202 -6.69 4.63 -1.24
N PHE A 203 -6.07 3.47 -1.40
CA PHE A 203 -5.07 3.19 -2.43
C PHE A 203 -5.41 1.92 -3.19
N LEU A 204 -5.21 1.96 -4.52
CA LEU A 204 -5.30 0.82 -5.41
C LEU A 204 -4.01 0.73 -6.25
N PHE A 205 -3.58 -0.49 -6.49
CA PHE A 205 -2.38 -0.77 -7.29
C PHE A 205 -2.77 -1.67 -8.46
N PRO A 206 -2.50 -1.28 -9.71
CA PRO A 206 -2.57 -2.19 -10.83
C PRO A 206 -1.72 -3.42 -10.58
N ARG A 207 -2.17 -4.56 -11.08
CA ARG A 207 -1.48 -5.82 -10.89
C ARG A 207 -0.06 -5.77 -11.45
N GLY A 208 0.89 -6.38 -10.73
CA GLY A 208 2.30 -6.40 -11.11
C GLY A 208 3.05 -5.08 -10.87
N SER A 209 2.37 -4.00 -10.41
CA SER A 209 3.04 -2.73 -10.09
C SER A 209 4.14 -2.92 -9.04
N LYS A 210 5.33 -2.43 -9.35
CA LYS A 210 6.47 -2.35 -8.42
C LYS A 210 6.48 -0.96 -7.79
N CYS A 211 5.95 -0.87 -6.57
CA CYS A 211 5.78 0.41 -5.86
C CYS A 211 6.51 0.40 -4.52
N SER A 212 7.72 -0.18 -4.47
CA SER A 212 8.55 -0.28 -3.26
C SER A 212 9.30 1.01 -2.95
N ILE A 213 9.88 1.67 -3.95
CA ILE A 213 10.61 2.92 -3.79
C ILE A 213 10.10 3.92 -4.83
N TYR A 214 9.75 5.11 -4.37
CA TYR A 214 9.21 6.18 -5.19
C TYR A 214 10.30 7.19 -5.58
N ASN A 215 10.19 7.78 -6.78
CA ASN A 215 11.03 8.85 -7.32
C ASN A 215 12.51 8.48 -7.52
N LEU A 216 12.79 7.24 -7.89
CA LEU A 216 14.16 6.77 -8.20
C LEU A 216 14.91 7.59 -9.28
N PRO A 217 14.27 8.20 -10.30
CA PRO A 217 14.98 9.03 -11.28
C PRO A 217 15.78 10.18 -10.68
N VAL A 218 15.44 10.65 -9.46
CA VAL A 218 16.21 11.72 -8.78
C VAL A 218 17.65 11.32 -8.52
N LEU A 219 17.93 10.01 -8.37
CA LEU A 219 19.28 9.50 -8.11
C LEU A 219 20.27 9.80 -9.25
N LYS A 220 19.79 9.97 -10.50
CA LYS A 220 20.63 10.37 -11.64
C LYS A 220 21.12 11.81 -11.54
N LEU A 221 20.40 12.65 -10.81
CA LEU A 221 20.74 14.06 -10.60
C LEU A 221 21.72 14.28 -9.46
N LEU A 222 22.05 13.22 -8.70
CA LEU A 222 22.89 13.30 -7.51
C LEU A 222 24.34 12.92 -7.83
N LYS A 223 25.26 13.77 -7.37
CA LYS A 223 26.71 13.49 -7.36
C LYS A 223 27.12 12.92 -5.99
N PRO A 224 28.24 12.21 -5.90
CA PRO A 224 28.80 11.80 -4.60
C PRO A 224 28.94 13.00 -3.66
N GLY A 225 28.58 12.82 -2.38
CA GLY A 225 28.59 13.86 -1.36
C GLY A 225 27.36 14.78 -1.34
N GLU A 226 26.46 14.69 -2.32
CA GLU A 226 25.21 15.47 -2.28
C GLU A 226 24.17 14.86 -1.34
N GLU A 227 23.23 15.69 -0.89
CA GLU A 227 22.18 15.29 0.04
C GLU A 227 21.03 14.57 -0.66
N LEU A 228 20.62 13.44 -0.10
CA LEU A 228 19.39 12.73 -0.43
C LEU A 228 18.51 12.59 0.81
N TRP A 229 17.25 12.90 0.68
CA TRP A 229 16.26 12.68 1.73
C TRP A 229 15.44 11.42 1.45
N ILE A 230 15.17 10.64 2.51
CA ILE A 230 14.26 9.49 2.46
C ILE A 230 12.99 9.83 3.23
N ALA A 231 11.84 9.64 2.60
CA ALA A 231 10.51 9.83 3.16
C ALA A 231 9.75 8.50 3.28
N GLU A 232 8.74 8.45 4.14
CA GLU A 232 7.87 7.27 4.29
C GLU A 232 6.73 7.22 3.28
N GLY A 233 6.38 8.34 2.69
CA GLY A 233 5.27 8.40 1.74
C GLY A 233 5.52 9.34 0.57
N CYS A 234 4.77 9.11 -0.52
CA CYS A 234 4.83 10.00 -1.68
C CYS A 234 4.50 11.46 -1.31
N SER A 235 3.57 11.68 -0.35
CA SER A 235 3.19 13.03 0.09
C SER A 235 4.36 13.76 0.75
N ASP A 236 5.13 13.07 1.59
CA ASP A 236 6.30 13.62 2.26
C ASP A 236 7.45 13.87 1.28
N CYS A 237 7.62 12.95 0.33
CA CYS A 237 8.55 13.13 -0.78
C CYS A 237 8.22 14.40 -1.61
N TRP A 238 6.95 14.63 -1.94
CA TRP A 238 6.53 15.85 -2.65
C TRP A 238 6.77 17.12 -1.83
N ALA A 239 6.55 17.07 -0.53
CA ALA A 239 6.82 18.18 0.38
C ALA A 239 8.33 18.50 0.44
N LEU A 240 9.18 17.47 0.56
CA LEU A 240 10.64 17.61 0.51
C LEU A 240 11.10 18.20 -0.83
N LEU A 241 10.59 17.68 -1.94
CA LEU A 241 10.89 18.23 -3.28
C LEU A 241 10.41 19.69 -3.41
N SER A 242 9.23 20.03 -2.86
CA SER A 242 8.69 21.39 -2.89
C SER A 242 9.48 22.35 -2.01
N SER A 243 10.17 21.87 -1.00
CA SER A 243 11.11 22.63 -0.18
C SER A 243 12.54 22.70 -0.77
N GLY A 244 12.72 22.24 -2.03
CA GLY A 244 14.01 22.30 -2.74
C GLY A 244 14.97 21.13 -2.45
N ARG A 245 14.54 20.14 -1.68
CA ARG A 245 15.35 18.95 -1.35
C ARG A 245 15.22 17.87 -2.42
N LYS A 246 16.26 17.08 -2.63
CA LYS A 246 16.22 15.87 -3.48
C LYS A 246 15.77 14.70 -2.60
N ALA A 247 14.67 14.02 -2.96
CA ALA A 247 14.07 13.01 -2.11
C ALA A 247 13.54 11.78 -2.89
N ILE A 248 13.62 10.61 -2.23
CA ILE A 248 12.91 9.38 -2.59
C ILE A 248 11.93 9.04 -1.46
N ALA A 249 10.95 8.16 -1.73
CA ALA A 249 10.11 7.63 -0.65
C ALA A 249 10.06 6.11 -0.65
N ILE A 250 9.90 5.56 0.55
CA ILE A 250 9.63 4.14 0.82
C ILE A 250 8.23 4.03 1.39
N PRO A 251 7.19 3.84 0.55
CA PRO A 251 5.77 3.97 0.94
C PRO A 251 5.30 2.95 1.99
N SER A 252 6.09 1.93 2.25
CA SER A 252 5.84 0.96 3.32
C SER A 252 7.09 0.15 3.59
N ALA A 253 7.50 0.08 4.84
CA ALA A 253 8.58 -0.81 5.29
C ALA A 253 8.30 -2.29 4.96
N THR A 254 7.02 -2.68 4.90
CA THR A 254 6.60 -4.05 4.56
C THR A 254 6.66 -4.36 3.06
N LEU A 255 6.63 -3.33 2.20
CA LEU A 255 6.76 -3.48 0.75
C LEU A 255 8.22 -3.43 0.29
N LEU A 256 9.11 -2.93 1.15
CA LEU A 256 10.53 -2.85 0.88
C LEU A 256 11.14 -4.25 0.88
N ARG A 257 11.55 -4.71 -0.29
CA ARG A 257 12.30 -5.96 -0.40
C ARG A 257 13.78 -5.67 -0.18
N LYS A 258 14.46 -6.58 0.49
CA LYS A 258 15.90 -6.46 0.71
C LYS A 258 16.66 -6.22 -0.61
N ASN A 259 16.29 -6.94 -1.65
CA ASN A 259 16.90 -6.80 -2.98
C ASN A 259 16.67 -5.42 -3.62
N ASP A 260 15.56 -4.73 -3.31
CA ASP A 260 15.28 -3.38 -3.88
C ASP A 260 16.27 -2.35 -3.35
N LEU A 261 16.71 -2.47 -2.09
CA LEU A 261 17.75 -1.60 -1.50
C LEU A 261 19.16 -2.06 -1.87
N GLU A 262 19.43 -3.34 -1.92
CA GLU A 262 20.76 -3.87 -2.23
C GLU A 262 21.26 -3.38 -3.60
N SER A 263 20.37 -3.33 -4.60
CA SER A 263 20.71 -2.81 -5.93
C SER A 263 21.06 -1.32 -5.93
N LEU A 264 20.54 -0.54 -4.96
CA LEU A 264 20.77 0.90 -4.83
C LEU A 264 21.90 1.24 -3.86
N THR A 265 22.32 0.30 -3.01
CA THR A 265 23.33 0.51 -1.98
C THR A 265 24.63 1.14 -2.51
N PRO A 266 25.21 0.72 -3.66
CA PRO A 266 26.41 1.33 -4.18
C PRO A 266 26.26 2.83 -4.46
N LYS A 267 25.09 3.26 -4.94
CA LYS A 267 24.81 4.69 -5.18
C LYS A 267 24.51 5.41 -3.89
N LEU A 268 23.67 4.84 -3.03
CA LEU A 268 23.24 5.47 -1.79
C LEU A 268 24.38 5.66 -0.80
N SER A 269 25.35 4.73 -0.75
CA SER A 269 26.51 4.85 0.14
C SER A 269 27.45 6.00 -0.21
N THR A 270 27.36 6.56 -1.41
CA THR A 270 28.13 7.75 -1.81
C THR A 270 27.46 9.08 -1.46
N LEU A 271 26.24 9.05 -0.92
CA LEU A 271 25.41 10.24 -0.66
C LEU A 271 25.32 10.54 0.84
N ASN A 272 25.04 11.81 1.16
CA ASN A 272 24.67 12.22 2.51
C ASN A 272 23.16 11.98 2.70
N ILE A 273 22.80 10.86 3.35
CA ILE A 273 21.41 10.42 3.48
C ILE A 273 20.77 11.02 4.72
N ASN A 274 19.62 11.64 4.55
CA ASN A 274 18.84 12.29 5.58
C ASN A 274 17.42 11.70 5.65
N MET A 275 16.83 11.65 6.85
CA MET A 275 15.44 11.22 7.05
C MET A 275 14.81 11.98 8.21
N SER A 276 13.56 12.42 8.01
CA SER A 276 12.66 12.79 9.10
C SER A 276 11.60 11.70 9.22
N PRO A 277 11.78 10.74 10.14
CA PRO A 277 10.79 9.67 10.30
C PRO A 277 9.47 10.24 10.82
N ASP A 278 8.36 9.61 10.41
CA ASP A 278 7.04 9.92 10.96
C ASP A 278 7.04 9.71 12.49
N ALA A 279 6.26 10.53 13.19
CA ALA A 279 6.19 10.49 14.66
C ALA A 279 5.30 9.32 15.15
N ASP A 280 5.51 8.11 14.59
CA ASP A 280 4.79 6.90 14.95
C ASP A 280 5.71 5.66 14.95
N ILE A 281 5.18 4.53 15.46
CA ILE A 281 5.96 3.27 15.57
C ILE A 281 6.45 2.75 14.20
N PRO A 282 5.65 2.75 13.11
CA PRO A 282 6.13 2.39 11.78
C PRO A 282 7.31 3.23 11.31
N GLY A 283 7.26 4.55 11.52
CA GLY A 283 8.32 5.48 11.14
C GLY A 283 9.63 5.23 11.85
N GLU A 284 9.56 5.03 13.16
CA GLU A 284 10.74 4.66 13.95
C GLU A 284 11.34 3.33 13.48
N LYS A 285 10.50 2.35 13.22
CA LYS A 285 10.94 1.04 12.72
C LYS A 285 11.64 1.14 11.36
N LEU A 286 11.09 1.91 10.43
CA LEU A 286 11.70 2.13 9.12
C LEU A 286 13.06 2.84 9.27
N TYR A 287 13.12 3.88 10.11
CA TYR A 287 14.37 4.58 10.38
C TYR A 287 15.47 3.62 10.91
N LEU A 288 15.15 2.78 11.90
CA LEU A 288 16.09 1.84 12.46
C LEU A 288 16.57 0.80 11.44
N GLN A 289 15.67 0.30 10.59
CA GLN A 289 16.03 -0.62 9.50
C GLN A 289 16.99 0.04 8.49
N LEU A 290 16.70 1.28 8.10
CA LEU A 290 17.56 2.03 7.17
C LEU A 290 18.90 2.40 7.81
N LYS A 291 18.92 2.73 9.09
CA LYS A 291 20.15 3.04 9.84
C LYS A 291 21.10 1.86 9.93
N GLN A 292 20.58 0.63 10.01
CA GLN A 292 21.40 -0.59 9.96
C GLN A 292 22.05 -0.79 8.58
N LEU A 293 21.35 -0.44 7.50
CA LEU A 293 21.87 -0.56 6.13
C LEU A 293 22.78 0.60 5.74
N PHE A 294 22.48 1.79 6.25
CA PHE A 294 23.20 3.04 5.97
C PHE A 294 23.60 3.71 7.28
N PRO A 295 24.75 3.31 7.87
CA PRO A 295 25.22 3.90 9.14
C PRO A 295 25.40 5.42 9.10
N GLN A 296 25.62 6.01 7.92
CA GLN A 296 25.73 7.46 7.71
C GLN A 296 24.36 8.19 7.70
N LEU A 297 23.22 7.50 7.74
CA LEU A 297 21.89 8.13 7.74
C LEU A 297 21.76 9.11 8.91
N VAL A 298 21.45 10.36 8.60
CA VAL A 298 21.21 11.42 9.57
C VAL A 298 19.71 11.54 9.86
N ARG A 299 19.37 11.54 11.16
CA ARG A 299 17.99 11.76 11.63
C ARG A 299 17.72 13.24 11.83
N HIS A 300 16.58 13.70 11.33
CA HIS A 300 16.04 15.02 11.61
C HIS A 300 14.71 14.87 12.35
N SER A 301 14.68 15.29 13.61
CA SER A 301 13.47 15.24 14.43
C SER A 301 12.48 16.32 13.99
N LEU A 302 11.22 15.95 13.86
CA LEU A 302 10.13 16.89 13.65
C LEU A 302 9.81 17.62 14.96
N PRO A 303 9.33 18.88 14.90
CA PRO A 303 8.85 19.60 16.08
C PRO A 303 7.71 18.85 16.77
N SER A 304 7.59 19.02 18.09
CA SER A 304 6.52 18.40 18.87
C SER A 304 5.12 18.74 18.31
N GLY A 305 4.26 17.72 18.21
CA GLY A 305 2.90 17.85 17.68
C GLY A 305 2.80 17.90 16.14
N ILE A 306 3.89 17.60 15.43
CA ILE A 306 3.91 17.40 13.97
C ILE A 306 4.12 15.92 13.69
N LYS A 307 3.21 15.35 12.89
CA LYS A 307 3.19 13.92 12.62
C LYS A 307 4.21 13.49 11.56
N ASP A 308 4.26 14.20 10.44
CA ASP A 308 5.01 13.87 9.24
C ASP A 308 5.63 15.11 8.58
N PHE A 309 6.55 14.92 7.63
CA PHE A 309 7.21 16.03 6.96
C PHE A 309 6.24 16.85 6.10
N ALA A 310 5.19 16.27 5.53
CA ALA A 310 4.22 17.01 4.75
C ALA A 310 3.44 17.99 5.63
N GLU A 311 3.10 17.62 6.87
CA GLU A 311 2.49 18.53 7.84
C GLU A 311 3.46 19.65 8.24
N TYR A 312 4.71 19.33 8.51
CA TYR A 312 5.75 20.33 8.80
C TYR A 312 5.88 21.37 7.67
N TYR A 313 6.01 20.89 6.44
CA TYR A 313 6.09 21.74 5.25
C TYR A 313 4.88 22.67 5.12
N MET A 314 3.66 22.14 5.27
CA MET A 314 2.44 22.98 5.19
C MET A 314 2.40 24.07 6.26
N ARG A 315 2.80 23.76 7.49
CA ARG A 315 2.84 24.75 8.57
C ARG A 315 3.91 25.82 8.32
N SER A 316 5.09 25.44 7.81
CA SER A 316 6.18 26.38 7.53
C SER A 316 5.81 27.44 6.49
N ILE A 317 5.11 27.05 5.41
CA ILE A 317 4.67 28.00 4.37
C ILE A 317 3.38 28.78 4.71
N THR A 318 2.70 28.42 5.81
CA THR A 318 1.51 29.18 6.26
C THR A 318 1.93 30.30 7.22
N ASN A 319 3.08 30.15 7.87
CA ASN A 319 3.62 31.11 8.83
C ASN A 319 4.66 32.06 8.20
N SER A 320 4.95 31.88 6.89
CA SER A 320 5.78 32.76 6.07
C SER A 320 4.91 33.70 5.23
#